data_d1c770bb08183316e0fbb241b680d60a
#
_entry.id   d1c770bb08183316e0fbb241b680d60a
#
_cell.length_a   1.000
_cell.length_b   1.000
_cell.length_c   1.000
_cell.angle_alpha   90.00
_cell.angle_beta   90.00
_cell.angle_gamma   90.00
#
_symmetry.space_group_name_H-M   'P 1'
#
loop_
_entity.id
_entity.type
_entity.pdbx_description
1 polymer ?
#
loop_
_entity_poly.entity_id
_entity_poly.type
_entity_poly.pdbx_seq_one_letter_code
_entity_poly.pdbx_strand_id
1 'polypeptide(L)'
;EKGTKIMEVVFSSIKATDYFFARMLGLFGVIFTHIFVYVIGLVAVWIFRADIPVVKDILAPNSPITQHLAESISLNTVFFIILGIFMYVVLSAFLGSTVARPEDSGKAISPLMMLVIFSFLGVTTLGSAGDVFLLKIGSYIPFFSTFFMPFRTINGYATGLESWASLGIAVLFTIVGTVLIARIYASLILQTDDLGPWKTIKRALSYR
;
A
#
# COMPACT_ATOMS: atom_id res chain seq x y z
N GLU A 1 17.52 14.08 -0.78
CA GLU A 1 17.01 15.43 -1.12
C GLU A 1 16.89 16.32 0.14
N LYS A 2 16.45 15.76 1.25
CA LYS A 2 16.19 16.51 2.49
C LYS A 2 17.44 17.13 3.14
N GLY A 3 18.61 16.53 2.95
CA GLY A 3 19.88 17.02 3.51
C GLY A 3 20.59 18.11 2.68
N THR A 4 19.98 18.56 1.61
CA THR A 4 20.57 19.55 0.70
C THR A 4 19.71 20.82 0.68
N LYS A 5 20.35 21.99 0.60
CA LYS A 5 19.67 23.29 0.43
C LYS A 5 18.79 23.37 -0.84
N ILE A 6 18.83 22.34 -1.68
CA ILE A 6 18.02 22.21 -2.90
C ILE A 6 16.52 22.30 -2.57
N MET A 7 16.08 21.72 -1.45
CA MET A 7 14.65 21.74 -1.10
C MET A 7 14.15 23.15 -0.75
N GLU A 8 14.99 23.99 -0.17
CA GLU A 8 14.63 25.40 0.08
C GLU A 8 14.43 26.15 -1.24
N VAL A 9 15.29 25.91 -2.22
CA VAL A 9 15.18 26.51 -3.55
C VAL A 9 13.94 25.99 -4.29
N VAL A 10 13.66 24.69 -4.22
CA VAL A 10 12.47 24.11 -4.84
C VAL A 10 11.20 24.72 -4.25
N PHE A 11 11.09 24.83 -2.92
CA PHE A 11 9.90 25.39 -2.26
C PHE A 11 9.79 26.92 -2.35
N SER A 12 10.83 27.62 -2.79
CA SER A 12 10.69 29.01 -3.18
C SER A 12 9.93 29.19 -4.50
N SER A 13 9.90 28.15 -5.35
CA SER A 13 9.32 28.19 -6.69
C SER A 13 7.97 27.46 -6.83
N ILE A 14 7.74 26.43 -5.99
CA ILE A 14 6.52 25.61 -6.02
C ILE A 14 5.96 25.36 -4.62
N LYS A 15 4.65 25.16 -4.52
CA LYS A 15 4.02 24.79 -3.24
C LYS A 15 4.43 23.39 -2.81
N ALA A 16 4.69 23.21 -1.53
CA ALA A 16 5.09 21.89 -0.98
C ALA A 16 4.01 20.81 -1.17
N THR A 17 2.72 21.20 -1.19
CA THR A 17 1.61 20.30 -1.51
C THR A 17 1.69 19.79 -2.94
N ASP A 18 1.99 20.68 -3.90
CA ASP A 18 2.09 20.31 -5.32
C ASP A 18 3.30 19.38 -5.54
N TYR A 19 4.41 19.66 -4.87
CA TYR A 19 5.58 18.78 -4.84
C TYR A 19 5.25 17.40 -4.26
N PHE A 20 4.50 17.34 -3.14
CA PHE A 20 4.06 16.08 -2.55
C PHE A 20 3.24 15.25 -3.54
N PHE A 21 2.22 15.85 -4.16
CA PHE A 21 1.39 15.12 -5.12
C PHE A 21 2.14 14.72 -6.39
N ALA A 22 3.02 15.58 -6.90
CA ALA A 22 3.87 15.24 -8.05
C ALA A 22 4.78 14.05 -7.76
N ARG A 23 5.36 14.00 -6.55
CA ARG A 23 6.19 12.87 -6.11
C ARG A 23 5.38 11.60 -5.94
N MET A 24 4.17 11.69 -5.40
CA MET A 24 3.23 10.57 -5.30
C MET A 24 2.89 10.01 -6.68
N LEU A 25 2.57 10.88 -7.64
CA LEU A 25 2.29 10.47 -9.02
C LEU A 25 3.49 9.79 -9.66
N GLY A 26 4.71 10.29 -9.43
CA GLY A 26 5.93 9.65 -9.91
C GLY A 26 6.12 8.23 -9.34
N LEU A 27 5.89 8.03 -8.05
CA LEU A 27 5.93 6.71 -7.41
C LEU A 27 4.87 5.77 -7.98
N PHE A 28 3.63 6.26 -8.18
CA PHE A 28 2.60 5.49 -8.86
C PHE A 28 3.00 5.10 -10.28
N GLY A 29 3.60 6.02 -11.04
CA GLY A 29 4.11 5.73 -12.37
C GLY A 29 5.10 4.55 -12.36
N VAL A 30 6.03 4.54 -11.43
CA VAL A 30 6.99 3.42 -11.24
C VAL A 30 6.26 2.12 -10.91
N ILE A 31 5.32 2.14 -9.96
CA ILE A 31 4.56 0.95 -9.56
C ILE A 31 3.72 0.41 -10.72
N PHE A 32 3.00 1.28 -11.42
CA PHE A 32 2.21 0.87 -12.59
C PHE A 32 3.08 0.30 -13.71
N THR A 33 4.28 0.85 -13.92
CA THR A 33 5.25 0.29 -14.88
C THR A 33 5.64 -1.14 -14.49
N HIS A 34 5.92 -1.40 -13.21
CA HIS A 34 6.23 -2.76 -12.74
C HIS A 34 5.04 -3.71 -12.92
N ILE A 35 3.83 -3.28 -12.53
CA ILE A 35 2.61 -4.08 -12.73
C ILE A 35 2.43 -4.40 -14.21
N PHE A 36 2.62 -3.43 -15.09
CA PHE A 36 2.49 -3.61 -16.54
C PHE A 36 3.49 -4.62 -17.07
N VAL A 37 4.75 -4.57 -16.63
CA VAL A 37 5.79 -5.57 -17.00
C VAL A 37 5.38 -6.98 -16.54
N TYR A 38 4.85 -7.11 -15.31
CA TYR A 38 4.37 -8.42 -14.82
C TYR A 38 3.17 -8.92 -15.60
N VAL A 39 2.22 -8.06 -15.96
CA VAL A 39 1.06 -8.41 -16.78
C VAL A 39 1.52 -8.88 -18.16
N ILE A 40 2.46 -8.18 -18.81
CA ILE A 40 3.04 -8.62 -20.09
C ILE A 40 3.68 -10.00 -19.93
N GLY A 41 4.45 -10.23 -18.87
CA GLY A 41 5.06 -11.52 -18.57
C GLY A 41 4.03 -12.63 -18.43
N LEU A 42 2.96 -12.39 -17.67
CA LEU A 42 1.85 -13.33 -17.50
C LEU A 42 1.13 -13.63 -18.83
N VAL A 43 0.87 -12.61 -19.64
CA VAL A 43 0.26 -12.76 -20.98
C VAL A 43 1.18 -13.58 -21.89
N ALA A 44 2.49 -13.33 -21.87
CA ALA A 44 3.45 -14.12 -22.63
C ALA A 44 3.44 -15.59 -22.19
N VAL A 45 3.50 -15.85 -20.88
CA VAL A 45 3.38 -17.21 -20.33
C VAL A 45 2.07 -17.88 -20.77
N TRP A 46 0.96 -17.12 -20.75
CA TRP A 46 -0.34 -17.66 -21.18
C TRP A 46 -0.38 -17.97 -22.69
N ILE A 47 0.25 -17.16 -23.55
CA ILE A 47 0.35 -17.39 -25.00
C ILE A 47 1.20 -18.63 -25.29
N PHE A 48 2.36 -18.74 -24.65
CA PHE A 48 3.32 -19.83 -24.87
C PHE A 48 3.08 -21.06 -23.99
N ARG A 49 1.99 -21.11 -23.23
CA ARG A 49 1.67 -22.22 -22.30
C ARG A 49 1.65 -23.61 -22.96
N ALA A 50 1.29 -23.66 -24.24
CA ALA A 50 1.22 -24.94 -24.98
C ALA A 50 2.60 -25.58 -25.22
N ASP A 51 3.65 -24.74 -25.26
CA ASP A 51 5.02 -25.15 -25.55
C ASP A 51 5.78 -25.54 -24.26
N ILE A 52 5.24 -25.23 -23.09
CA ILE A 52 5.86 -25.52 -21.80
C ILE A 52 4.98 -26.53 -21.04
N PRO A 53 5.38 -27.83 -20.98
CA PRO A 53 4.53 -28.88 -20.42
C PRO A 53 4.01 -28.59 -19.02
N VAL A 54 4.87 -28.13 -18.10
CA VAL A 54 4.49 -27.81 -16.70
C VAL A 54 3.45 -26.70 -16.66
N VAL A 55 3.61 -25.68 -17.49
CA VAL A 55 2.70 -24.52 -17.54
C VAL A 55 1.36 -24.91 -18.16
N LYS A 56 1.36 -25.80 -19.15
CA LYS A 56 0.16 -26.31 -19.80
C LYS A 56 -0.77 -27.00 -18.80
N ASP A 57 -0.23 -27.81 -17.90
CA ASP A 57 -1.02 -28.55 -16.92
C ASP A 57 -1.54 -27.63 -15.82
N ILE A 58 -0.72 -26.68 -15.35
CA ILE A 58 -1.07 -25.71 -14.30
C ILE A 58 -2.14 -24.72 -14.80
N LEU A 59 -1.99 -24.21 -16.01
CA LEU A 59 -2.89 -23.20 -16.61
C LEU A 59 -3.95 -23.81 -17.53
N ALA A 60 -4.19 -25.12 -17.44
CA ALA A 60 -5.33 -25.72 -18.14
C ALA A 60 -6.63 -25.06 -17.69
N PRO A 61 -7.61 -24.81 -18.61
CA PRO A 61 -8.87 -24.11 -18.26
C PRO A 61 -9.66 -24.80 -17.13
N ASN A 62 -9.48 -26.11 -16.99
CA ASN A 62 -10.15 -26.92 -15.95
C ASN A 62 -9.24 -27.26 -14.77
N SER A 63 -8.04 -26.65 -14.66
CA SER A 63 -7.18 -26.91 -13.51
C SER A 63 -7.78 -26.27 -12.26
N PRO A 64 -7.62 -26.87 -11.07
CA PRO A 64 -8.09 -26.27 -9.81
C PRO A 64 -7.54 -24.85 -9.61
N ILE A 65 -6.31 -24.59 -10.07
CA ILE A 65 -5.64 -23.29 -9.92
C ILE A 65 -6.35 -22.21 -10.76
N THR A 66 -6.67 -22.50 -12.04
CA THR A 66 -7.35 -21.51 -12.90
C THR A 66 -8.78 -21.23 -12.45
N GLN A 67 -9.50 -22.24 -11.95
CA GLN A 67 -10.83 -22.05 -11.39
C GLN A 67 -10.79 -21.19 -10.12
N HIS A 68 -9.91 -21.50 -9.18
CA HIS A 68 -9.75 -20.70 -7.96
C HIS A 68 -9.29 -19.26 -8.25
N LEU A 69 -8.39 -19.06 -9.22
CA LEU A 69 -7.98 -17.70 -9.62
C LEU A 69 -9.15 -16.92 -10.21
N ALA A 70 -9.95 -17.52 -11.08
CA ALA A 70 -11.10 -16.85 -11.68
C ALA A 70 -12.16 -16.48 -10.65
N GLU A 71 -12.43 -17.34 -9.68
CA GLU A 71 -13.37 -17.06 -8.57
C GLU A 71 -12.84 -16.02 -7.58
N SER A 72 -11.51 -15.98 -7.39
CA SER A 72 -10.86 -15.06 -6.43
C SER A 72 -10.77 -13.63 -6.92
N ILE A 73 -10.72 -13.40 -8.23
CA ILE A 73 -10.62 -12.05 -8.81
C ILE A 73 -12.01 -11.41 -8.88
N SER A 74 -12.49 -10.90 -7.75
CA SER A 74 -13.68 -10.05 -7.72
C SER A 74 -13.30 -8.58 -7.93
N LEU A 75 -14.23 -7.78 -8.44
CA LEU A 75 -14.04 -6.33 -8.60
C LEU A 75 -13.65 -5.66 -7.27
N ASN A 76 -14.25 -6.11 -6.18
CA ASN A 76 -13.94 -5.63 -4.83
C ASN A 76 -12.48 -5.93 -4.42
N THR A 77 -11.98 -7.12 -4.69
CA THR A 77 -10.57 -7.50 -4.44
C THR A 77 -9.61 -6.58 -5.19
N VAL A 78 -9.92 -6.25 -6.45
CA VAL A 78 -9.10 -5.33 -7.26
C VAL A 78 -9.06 -3.93 -6.63
N PHE A 79 -10.20 -3.42 -6.14
CA PHE A 79 -10.24 -2.14 -5.44
C PHE A 79 -9.40 -2.14 -4.16
N PHE A 80 -9.43 -3.22 -3.36
CA PHE A 80 -8.57 -3.33 -2.18
C PHE A 80 -7.08 -3.36 -2.53
N ILE A 81 -6.68 -4.01 -3.62
CA ILE A 81 -5.29 -4.02 -4.08
C ILE A 81 -4.84 -2.60 -4.46
N ILE A 82 -5.62 -1.91 -5.29
CA ILE A 82 -5.32 -0.54 -5.73
C ILE A 82 -5.26 0.41 -4.53
N LEU A 83 -6.25 0.34 -3.64
CA LEU A 83 -6.31 1.17 -2.43
C LEU A 83 -5.15 0.86 -1.50
N GLY A 84 -4.78 -0.42 -1.32
CA GLY A 84 -3.65 -0.85 -0.53
C GLY A 84 -2.34 -0.25 -1.04
N ILE A 85 -2.07 -0.35 -2.33
CA ILE A 85 -0.91 0.27 -2.96
C ILE A 85 -0.88 1.77 -2.62
N PHE A 86 -2.03 2.47 -2.80
CA PHE A 86 -2.13 3.89 -2.50
C PHE A 86 -1.83 4.21 -1.03
N MET A 87 -2.44 3.50 -0.10
CA MET A 87 -2.24 3.69 1.34
C MET A 87 -0.78 3.50 1.76
N TYR A 88 -0.13 2.43 1.28
CA TYR A 88 1.25 2.14 1.62
C TYR A 88 2.23 3.13 0.99
N VAL A 89 1.95 3.63 -0.22
CA VAL A 89 2.75 4.68 -0.86
C VAL A 89 2.64 6.00 -0.08
N VAL A 90 1.43 6.40 0.34
CA VAL A 90 1.22 7.61 1.16
C VAL A 90 1.96 7.50 2.50
N LEU A 91 1.84 6.34 3.17
CA LEU A 91 2.54 6.10 4.43
C LEU A 91 4.07 6.10 4.25
N SER A 92 4.56 5.48 3.17
CA SER A 92 6.00 5.48 2.83
C SER A 92 6.53 6.89 2.59
N ALA A 93 5.80 7.73 1.84
CA ALA A 93 6.16 9.12 1.61
C ALA A 93 6.19 9.93 2.92
N PHE A 94 5.23 9.71 3.80
CA PHE A 94 5.19 10.32 5.13
C PHE A 94 6.41 9.92 5.96
N LEU A 95 6.67 8.62 6.12
CA LEU A 95 7.80 8.11 6.90
C LEU A 95 9.13 8.58 6.32
N GLY A 96 9.29 8.56 5.00
CA GLY A 96 10.47 9.07 4.32
C GLY A 96 10.70 10.57 4.54
N SER A 97 9.63 11.36 4.69
CA SER A 97 9.74 12.80 4.98
C SER A 97 10.24 13.11 6.40
N THR A 98 10.15 12.16 7.32
CA THR A 98 10.62 12.33 8.71
C THR A 98 12.13 12.13 8.88
N VAL A 99 12.81 11.59 7.89
CA VAL A 99 14.25 11.23 7.95
C VAL A 99 15.12 12.32 7.35
N ALA A 100 16.17 12.69 8.06
CA ALA A 100 17.14 13.69 7.58
C ALA A 100 18.24 13.06 6.71
N ARG A 101 18.70 11.86 7.06
CA ARG A 101 19.84 11.18 6.40
C ARG A 101 19.38 9.91 5.65
N PRO A 102 19.91 9.65 4.45
CA PRO A 102 19.59 8.42 3.70
C PRO A 102 19.87 7.13 4.49
N GLU A 103 20.90 7.12 5.34
CA GLU A 103 21.28 5.95 6.13
C GLU A 103 20.21 5.54 7.15
N ASP A 104 19.40 6.49 7.63
CA ASP A 104 18.31 6.23 8.58
C ASP A 104 16.97 5.83 7.92
N SER A 105 16.93 5.80 6.59
CA SER A 105 15.72 5.45 5.84
C SER A 105 15.18 4.05 6.18
N GLY A 106 16.08 3.09 6.43
CA GLY A 106 15.70 1.74 6.86
C GLY A 106 14.96 1.72 8.20
N LYS A 107 15.38 2.55 9.16
CA LYS A 107 14.70 2.69 10.47
C LYS A 107 13.33 3.35 10.33
N ALA A 108 13.22 4.34 9.47
CA ALA A 108 11.96 5.04 9.25
C ALA A 108 10.91 4.17 8.57
N ILE A 109 11.31 3.29 7.63
CA ILE A 109 10.38 2.41 6.92
C ILE A 109 10.00 1.16 7.74
N SER A 110 10.71 0.87 8.84
CA SER A 110 10.46 -0.30 9.68
C SER A 110 9.00 -0.44 10.16
N PRO A 111 8.30 0.62 10.61
CA PRO A 111 6.89 0.49 11.01
C PRO A 111 5.98 0.06 9.85
N LEU A 112 6.25 0.53 8.63
CA LEU A 112 5.51 0.11 7.44
C LEU A 112 5.75 -1.37 7.14
N MET A 113 7.02 -1.80 7.19
CA MET A 113 7.37 -3.21 6.99
C MET A 113 6.71 -4.11 8.04
N MET A 114 6.66 -3.68 9.31
CA MET A 114 5.95 -4.41 10.35
C MET A 114 4.46 -4.53 10.05
N LEU A 115 3.79 -3.46 9.59
CA LEU A 115 2.38 -3.51 9.20
C LEU A 115 2.14 -4.54 8.08
N VAL A 116 2.99 -4.57 7.06
CA VAL A 116 2.88 -5.55 5.96
C VAL A 116 3.09 -6.98 6.47
N ILE A 117 4.15 -7.20 7.27
CA ILE A 117 4.48 -8.51 7.81
C ILE A 117 3.35 -9.01 8.73
N PHE A 118 2.85 -8.19 9.65
CA PHE A 118 1.76 -8.56 10.54
C PHE A 118 0.45 -8.79 9.78
N SER A 119 0.18 -8.03 8.73
CA SER A 119 -0.99 -8.26 7.87
C SER A 119 -0.88 -9.61 7.15
N PHE A 120 0.27 -9.91 6.57
CA PHE A 120 0.51 -11.17 5.88
C PHE A 120 0.48 -12.37 6.83
N LEU A 121 1.20 -12.30 7.95
CA LEU A 121 1.18 -13.35 8.97
C LEU A 121 -0.21 -13.50 9.60
N GLY A 122 -0.93 -12.41 9.82
CA GLY A 122 -2.30 -12.43 10.31
C GLY A 122 -3.22 -13.21 9.38
N VAL A 123 -3.17 -12.95 8.08
CA VAL A 123 -3.97 -13.70 7.09
C VAL A 123 -3.60 -15.18 7.08
N THR A 124 -2.30 -15.50 7.05
CA THR A 124 -1.85 -16.90 6.93
C THR A 124 -2.09 -17.72 8.19
N THR A 125 -1.87 -17.13 9.37
CA THR A 125 -2.03 -17.85 10.65
C THR A 125 -3.48 -17.88 11.11
N LEU A 126 -4.18 -16.74 11.12
CA LEU A 126 -5.57 -16.68 11.55
C LEU A 126 -6.51 -17.31 10.51
N GLY A 127 -6.21 -17.13 9.23
CA GLY A 127 -6.99 -17.68 8.13
C GLY A 127 -7.03 -19.22 8.13
N SER A 128 -5.98 -19.88 8.60
CA SER A 128 -5.97 -21.33 8.76
C SER A 128 -6.96 -21.84 9.83
N ALA A 129 -7.33 -20.98 10.78
CA ALA A 129 -8.31 -21.27 11.83
C ALA A 129 -9.76 -20.92 11.44
N GLY A 130 -10.00 -20.44 10.21
CA GLY A 130 -11.31 -20.01 9.72
C GLY A 130 -11.62 -18.53 9.99
N ASP A 131 -12.90 -18.14 10.03
CA ASP A 131 -13.30 -16.74 10.25
C ASP A 131 -13.26 -16.35 11.74
N VAL A 132 -12.07 -16.29 12.31
CA VAL A 132 -11.87 -15.90 13.69
C VAL A 132 -12.15 -14.40 13.92
N PHE A 133 -12.56 -14.07 15.16
CA PHE A 133 -12.94 -12.71 15.56
C PHE A 133 -11.85 -11.64 15.25
N LEU A 134 -10.59 -11.97 15.46
CA LEU A 134 -9.47 -11.06 15.13
C LEU A 134 -9.39 -10.76 13.63
N LEU A 135 -9.58 -11.76 12.78
CA LEU A 135 -9.59 -11.59 11.34
C LEU A 135 -10.76 -10.69 10.90
N LYS A 136 -11.92 -10.88 11.54
CA LYS A 136 -13.12 -10.07 11.30
C LYS A 136 -12.90 -8.60 11.68
N ILE A 137 -12.41 -8.30 12.88
CA ILE A 137 -12.13 -6.92 13.31
C ILE A 137 -11.02 -6.31 12.44
N GLY A 138 -9.92 -7.03 12.24
CA GLY A 138 -8.78 -6.55 11.44
C GLY A 138 -9.18 -6.19 10.01
N SER A 139 -10.21 -6.85 9.46
CA SER A 139 -10.72 -6.53 8.12
C SER A 139 -11.41 -5.16 8.00
N TYR A 140 -11.69 -4.46 9.11
CA TYR A 140 -12.18 -3.08 9.12
C TYR A 140 -11.12 -2.05 9.52
N ILE A 141 -9.94 -2.50 9.98
CA ILE A 141 -8.85 -1.60 10.33
C ILE A 141 -8.06 -1.26 9.07
N PRO A 142 -7.96 0.03 8.68
CA PRO A 142 -7.16 0.45 7.54
C PRO A 142 -5.74 -0.13 7.61
N PHE A 143 -5.08 -0.35 6.50
CA PHE A 143 -3.86 -1.13 6.28
C PHE A 143 -4.07 -2.65 6.42
N PHE A 144 -4.62 -3.18 7.51
CA PHE A 144 -4.92 -4.61 7.65
C PHE A 144 -6.06 -5.04 6.73
N SER A 145 -7.05 -4.19 6.54
CA SER A 145 -8.22 -4.46 5.70
C SER A 145 -7.84 -4.83 4.26
N THR A 146 -6.76 -4.27 3.73
CA THR A 146 -6.27 -4.54 2.37
C THR A 146 -5.79 -5.98 2.16
N PHE A 147 -5.48 -6.70 3.24
CA PHE A 147 -5.14 -8.12 3.24
C PHE A 147 -6.29 -9.00 3.75
N PHE A 148 -6.90 -8.59 4.87
CA PHE A 148 -7.86 -9.42 5.60
C PHE A 148 -9.21 -9.49 4.90
N MET A 149 -9.72 -8.38 4.36
CA MET A 149 -11.04 -8.38 3.73
C MET A 149 -11.05 -9.15 2.41
N PRO A 150 -10.09 -8.98 1.48
CA PRO A 150 -10.00 -9.84 0.30
C PRO A 150 -9.94 -11.32 0.65
N PHE A 151 -9.13 -11.71 1.63
CA PHE A 151 -9.06 -13.08 2.10
C PHE A 151 -10.41 -13.60 2.59
N ARG A 152 -11.12 -12.84 3.45
CA ARG A 152 -12.45 -13.23 3.94
C ARG A 152 -13.48 -13.32 2.82
N THR A 153 -13.43 -12.42 1.86
CA THR A 153 -14.35 -12.41 0.71
C THR A 153 -14.15 -13.64 -0.17
N ILE A 154 -12.88 -13.96 -0.50
CA ILE A 154 -12.52 -15.12 -1.33
C ILE A 154 -12.95 -16.43 -0.67
N ASN A 155 -12.80 -16.54 0.66
CA ASN A 155 -13.20 -17.74 1.42
C ASN A 155 -14.68 -17.77 1.79
N GLY A 156 -15.49 -16.81 1.34
CA GLY A 156 -16.92 -16.76 1.65
C GLY A 156 -17.25 -16.39 3.09
N TYR A 157 -16.28 -15.86 3.86
CA TYR A 157 -16.47 -15.46 5.26
C TYR A 157 -17.03 -14.04 5.41
N ALA A 158 -16.98 -13.23 4.37
CA ALA A 158 -17.54 -11.88 4.35
C ALA A 158 -18.63 -11.75 3.30
N THR A 159 -19.70 -11.07 3.67
CA THR A 159 -20.74 -10.69 2.72
C THR A 159 -20.26 -9.54 1.81
N GLY A 160 -20.89 -9.38 0.63
CA GLY A 160 -20.59 -8.26 -0.24
C GLY A 160 -20.77 -6.90 0.45
N LEU A 161 -21.78 -6.77 1.31
CA LEU A 161 -22.04 -5.54 2.07
C LEU A 161 -20.92 -5.24 3.07
N GLU A 162 -20.43 -6.25 3.80
CA GLU A 162 -19.30 -6.10 4.72
C GLU A 162 -18.04 -5.66 3.97
N SER A 163 -17.79 -6.25 2.81
CA SER A 163 -16.62 -5.93 1.98
C SER A 163 -16.67 -4.50 1.44
N TRP A 164 -17.81 -4.04 0.92
CA TRP A 164 -17.99 -2.65 0.48
C TRP A 164 -17.93 -1.64 1.63
N ALA A 165 -18.49 -1.98 2.79
CA ALA A 165 -18.40 -1.12 3.98
C ALA A 165 -16.95 -0.95 4.46
N SER A 166 -16.18 -2.04 4.52
CA SER A 166 -14.74 -2.00 4.85
C SER A 166 -13.95 -1.17 3.83
N LEU A 167 -14.23 -1.34 2.53
CA LEU A 167 -13.60 -0.54 1.49
C LEU A 167 -13.89 0.96 1.67
N GLY A 168 -15.15 1.31 1.98
CA GLY A 168 -15.55 2.69 2.26
C GLY A 168 -14.79 3.30 3.44
N ILE A 169 -14.63 2.56 4.53
CA ILE A 169 -13.85 2.98 5.70
C ILE A 169 -12.38 3.21 5.30
N ALA A 170 -11.78 2.28 4.57
CA ALA A 170 -10.40 2.38 4.14
C ALA A 170 -10.16 3.54 3.17
N VAL A 171 -11.09 3.80 2.23
CA VAL A 171 -11.05 4.96 1.32
C VAL A 171 -11.12 6.27 2.12
N LEU A 172 -12.07 6.39 3.04
CA LEU A 172 -12.23 7.59 3.87
C LEU A 172 -10.96 7.86 4.68
N PHE A 173 -10.41 6.83 5.33
CA PHE A 173 -9.15 6.92 6.07
C PHE A 173 -8.00 7.38 5.17
N THR A 174 -7.91 6.83 3.96
CA THR A 174 -6.87 7.16 3.00
C THR A 174 -6.96 8.62 2.55
N ILE A 175 -8.16 9.10 2.22
CA ILE A 175 -8.37 10.50 1.82
C ILE A 175 -7.98 11.44 2.95
N VAL A 176 -8.51 11.21 4.15
CA VAL A 176 -8.21 12.05 5.32
C VAL A 176 -6.73 12.01 5.63
N GLY A 177 -6.11 10.84 5.66
CA GLY A 177 -4.68 10.66 5.92
C GLY A 177 -3.82 11.39 4.89
N THR A 178 -4.14 11.25 3.60
CA THR A 178 -3.40 11.94 2.52
C THR A 178 -3.49 13.46 2.64
N VAL A 179 -4.67 14.01 2.91
CA VAL A 179 -4.86 15.45 3.09
C VAL A 179 -4.09 15.96 4.31
N LEU A 180 -4.13 15.23 5.43
CA LEU A 180 -3.38 15.61 6.64
C LEU A 180 -1.87 15.58 6.40
N ILE A 181 -1.36 14.52 5.77
CA ILE A 181 0.06 14.40 5.44
C ILE A 181 0.49 15.51 4.48
N ALA A 182 -0.27 15.75 3.41
CA ALA A 182 0.04 16.82 2.45
C ALA A 182 0.18 18.20 3.13
N ARG A 183 -0.65 18.49 4.13
CA ARG A 183 -0.61 19.77 4.87
C ARG A 183 0.65 19.93 5.72
N ILE A 184 1.17 18.86 6.33
CA ILE A 184 2.34 18.90 7.21
C ILE A 184 3.64 18.56 6.47
N TYR A 185 3.56 18.12 5.22
CA TYR A 185 4.69 17.64 4.45
C TYR A 185 5.80 18.67 4.29
N ALA A 186 5.44 19.94 4.03
CA ALA A 186 6.38 21.05 3.92
C ALA A 186 7.23 21.21 5.19
N SER A 187 6.57 21.24 6.36
CA SER A 187 7.26 21.39 7.64
C SER A 187 8.12 20.18 7.99
N LEU A 188 7.73 18.97 7.55
CA LEU A 188 8.53 17.76 7.77
C LEU A 188 9.80 17.73 6.91
N ILE A 189 9.69 18.11 5.63
CA ILE A 189 10.81 18.00 4.71
C ILE A 189 11.87 19.10 4.90
N LEU A 190 11.46 20.27 5.40
CA LEU A 190 12.37 21.38 5.70
C LEU A 190 13.12 21.23 7.04
N GLN A 191 12.67 20.34 7.91
CA GLN A 191 13.38 20.06 9.16
C GLN A 191 14.63 19.22 8.90
N THR A 192 15.80 19.78 9.13
CA THR A 192 17.11 19.13 8.94
C THR A 192 17.69 18.56 10.23
N ASP A 193 17.05 18.80 11.38
CA ASP A 193 17.52 18.37 12.70
C ASP A 193 17.33 16.86 12.89
N ASP A 194 18.32 16.17 13.45
CA ASP A 194 18.29 14.74 13.81
C ASP A 194 17.49 14.47 15.10
N LEU A 195 16.23 14.93 15.17
CA LEU A 195 15.41 14.79 16.38
C LEU A 195 14.70 13.43 16.50
N GLY A 196 14.78 12.60 15.48
CA GLY A 196 14.01 11.35 15.35
C GLY A 196 12.53 11.58 14.96
N PRO A 197 11.86 10.55 14.39
CA PRO A 197 10.56 10.72 13.73
C PRO A 197 9.47 11.33 14.64
N TRP A 198 9.35 10.90 15.88
CA TRP A 198 8.32 11.35 16.81
C TRP A 198 8.46 12.84 17.20
N LYS A 199 9.68 13.29 17.47
CA LYS A 199 9.93 14.70 17.81
C LYS A 199 9.74 15.59 16.60
N THR A 200 10.14 15.12 15.42
CA THR A 200 9.94 15.83 14.15
C THR A 200 8.46 16.03 13.84
N ILE A 201 7.63 15.00 14.02
CA ILE A 201 6.17 15.09 13.85
C ILE A 201 5.55 16.05 14.85
N LYS A 202 5.89 15.90 16.15
CA LYS A 202 5.36 16.79 17.20
C LYS A 202 5.68 18.26 16.93
N ARG A 203 6.90 18.55 16.48
CA ARG A 203 7.33 19.89 16.11
C ARG A 203 6.60 20.43 14.88
N ALA A 204 6.42 19.59 13.84
CA ALA A 204 5.66 19.96 12.64
C ALA A 204 4.20 20.32 12.94
N LEU A 205 3.59 19.68 13.95
CA LEU A 205 2.23 19.98 14.39
C LEU A 205 2.12 21.23 15.27
N SER A 206 3.22 21.65 15.93
CA SER A 206 3.23 22.82 16.83
C SER A 206 3.51 24.14 16.12
N TYR A 207 3.97 24.14 14.88
CA TYR A 207 4.21 25.33 14.05
C TYR A 207 2.97 25.77 13.23
N ARG A 208 1.79 25.68 13.84
CA ARG A 208 0.55 26.22 13.27
C ARG A 208 0.19 27.56 13.90
#